data_a3754848d22aad399c11bc093a9d7782
#
_entry.id   a3754848d22aad399c11bc093a9d7782
#
_cell.length_a   1.000
_cell.length_b   1.000
_cell.length_c   1.000
_cell.angle_alpha   90.00
_cell.angle_beta   90.00
_cell.angle_gamma   90.00
#
_symmetry.space_group_name_H-M   'P 1'
#
loop_
_entity.id
_entity.type
_entity.pdbx_description
1 polymer ?
#
loop_
_entity_poly.entity_id
_entity_poly.type
_entity_poly.pdbx_seq_one_letter_code
_entity_poly.pdbx_strand_id
1 'polypeptide(L)'
;MVTGAAPRVQWIDIAKGVAIALVVLHHSLQFLEAYGWVPGPLQRADTGLTTMRMPLFFAVSGLLAAGAIRTLPFARLWRKRLLLLAYLYVLWGLVRAVWFSFVPWPLEPLEPWMQFLISPIQPWSGLWYLYALVLYSAVAWTIRRVPAWAQLAYGGAVSVAFASGLVELGTGYTWRSIGTYFFFFLLGMHGRRLLLGWAERIAWPLGIGVFAGYGVLTLALGLVPSSVRWAVTLPVAVLGVAAGVALAVMLSRIRVVGDAAQALGARTLPVYVLHVLVISALAPLIPVGVLPTAVVAAGLAAAAIAAALGVYAAIGRVPGVFSLPPGIPPLPRAEPAAD
;
A
#
# COMPACT_ATOMS: atom_id res chain seq x y z
N MET A 1 4.55 -23.95 -28.29
CA MET A 1 4.38 -24.27 -26.85
C MET A 1 4.04 -22.96 -26.14
N VAL A 2 2.79 -22.81 -25.70
CA VAL A 2 2.32 -21.66 -24.91
C VAL A 2 2.89 -21.85 -23.50
N THR A 3 3.86 -21.02 -23.12
CA THR A 3 4.35 -20.97 -21.74
C THR A 3 3.20 -20.46 -20.85
N GLY A 4 2.47 -21.39 -20.24
CA GLY A 4 1.39 -21.10 -19.35
C GLY A 4 1.92 -20.29 -18.15
N ALA A 5 1.53 -19.02 -18.08
CA ALA A 5 1.69 -18.25 -16.85
C ALA A 5 1.00 -19.02 -15.73
N ALA A 6 1.71 -19.24 -14.60
CA ALA A 6 1.13 -19.90 -13.45
C ALA A 6 -0.21 -19.24 -13.08
N PRO A 7 -1.27 -20.00 -12.74
CA PRO A 7 -2.57 -19.45 -12.46
C PRO A 7 -2.45 -18.36 -11.39
N ARG A 8 -2.96 -17.18 -11.71
CA ARG A 8 -2.92 -16.01 -10.83
C ARG A 8 -3.80 -16.30 -9.63
N VAL A 9 -3.20 -16.29 -8.45
CA VAL A 9 -3.93 -16.63 -7.22
C VAL A 9 -4.88 -15.50 -6.90
N GLN A 10 -6.18 -15.73 -7.07
CA GLN A 10 -7.25 -14.72 -7.03
C GLN A 10 -7.24 -13.89 -5.75
N TRP A 11 -7.07 -14.51 -4.58
CA TRP A 11 -7.09 -13.79 -3.31
C TRP A 11 -6.00 -12.71 -3.20
N ILE A 12 -4.88 -12.84 -3.92
CA ILE A 12 -3.80 -11.83 -3.92
C ILE A 12 -4.28 -10.51 -4.53
N ASP A 13 -4.99 -10.58 -5.66
CA ASP A 13 -5.56 -9.38 -6.28
C ASP A 13 -6.70 -8.83 -5.42
N ILE A 14 -7.53 -9.69 -4.83
CA ILE A 14 -8.58 -9.25 -3.88
C ILE A 14 -7.97 -8.56 -2.66
N ALA A 15 -6.91 -9.10 -2.06
CA ALA A 15 -6.21 -8.48 -0.94
C ALA A 15 -5.69 -7.07 -1.29
N LYS A 16 -5.13 -6.90 -2.50
CA LYS A 16 -4.72 -5.58 -3.02
C LYS A 16 -5.91 -4.65 -3.21
N GLY A 17 -7.04 -5.17 -3.72
CA GLY A 17 -8.27 -4.42 -3.92
C GLY A 17 -8.87 -3.92 -2.61
N VAL A 18 -8.92 -4.78 -1.59
CA VAL A 18 -9.35 -4.41 -0.24
C VAL A 18 -8.41 -3.36 0.36
N ALA A 19 -7.10 -3.60 0.28
CA ALA A 19 -6.11 -2.68 0.85
C ALA A 19 -6.19 -1.28 0.21
N ILE A 20 -6.30 -1.18 -1.12
CA ILE A 20 -6.41 0.12 -1.79
C ILE A 20 -7.76 0.81 -1.50
N ALA A 21 -8.87 0.06 -1.40
CA ALA A 21 -10.16 0.64 -1.01
C ALA A 21 -10.09 1.25 0.39
N LEU A 22 -9.45 0.56 1.34
CA LEU A 22 -9.22 1.09 2.69
C LEU A 22 -8.26 2.29 2.71
N VAL A 23 -7.27 2.35 1.81
CA VAL A 23 -6.41 3.53 1.65
C VAL A 23 -7.21 4.73 1.16
N VAL A 24 -8.08 4.55 0.16
CA VAL A 24 -8.92 5.63 -0.37
C VAL A 24 -9.92 6.10 0.70
N LEU A 25 -10.56 5.19 1.43
CA LEU A 25 -11.44 5.54 2.55
C LEU A 25 -10.71 6.34 3.64
N HIS A 26 -9.50 5.92 4.00
CA HIS A 26 -8.66 6.64 4.96
C HIS A 26 -8.40 8.08 4.54
N HIS A 27 -7.95 8.29 3.31
CA HIS A 27 -7.72 9.66 2.83
C HIS A 27 -9.01 10.46 2.71
N SER A 28 -10.14 9.84 2.35
CA SER A 28 -11.45 10.50 2.38
C SER A 28 -11.80 10.99 3.78
N LEU A 29 -11.58 10.17 4.81
CA LEU A 29 -11.80 10.57 6.21
C LEU A 29 -10.86 11.71 6.65
N GLN A 30 -9.57 11.64 6.29
CA GLN A 30 -8.59 12.68 6.62
C GLN A 30 -8.95 14.03 5.99
N PHE A 31 -9.35 14.05 4.71
CA PHE A 31 -9.75 15.27 4.05
C PHE A 31 -11.04 15.84 4.63
N LEU A 32 -12.04 15.01 4.90
CA LEU A 32 -13.26 15.46 5.56
C LEU A 32 -12.98 16.08 6.92
N GLU A 33 -12.13 15.45 7.75
CA GLU A 33 -11.71 15.98 9.03
C GLU A 33 -11.01 17.35 8.89
N ALA A 34 -10.10 17.48 7.92
CA ALA A 34 -9.42 18.74 7.62
C ALA A 34 -10.37 19.85 7.17
N TYR A 35 -11.53 19.51 6.59
CA TYR A 35 -12.60 20.43 6.22
C TYR A 35 -13.69 20.58 7.30
N GLY A 36 -13.40 20.18 8.55
CA GLY A 36 -14.27 20.45 9.71
C GLY A 36 -15.35 19.40 9.96
N TRP A 37 -15.29 18.24 9.31
CA TRP A 37 -16.19 17.14 9.64
C TRP A 37 -15.81 16.49 10.97
N VAL A 38 -16.78 16.21 11.82
CA VAL A 38 -16.53 15.62 13.14
C VAL A 38 -16.15 14.14 12.99
N PRO A 39 -15.01 13.71 13.58
CA PRO A 39 -14.63 12.30 13.61
C PRO A 39 -15.70 11.44 14.29
N GLY A 40 -16.08 10.35 13.62
CA GLY A 40 -17.09 9.41 14.12
C GLY A 40 -16.53 8.02 14.43
N PRO A 41 -17.41 7.04 14.70
CA PRO A 41 -16.99 5.65 14.94
C PRO A 41 -16.16 5.07 13.79
N LEU A 42 -16.46 5.43 12.54
CA LEU A 42 -15.71 4.97 11.37
C LEU A 42 -14.25 5.47 11.38
N GLN A 43 -13.99 6.69 11.84
CA GLN A 43 -12.64 7.22 12.02
C GLN A 43 -11.82 6.39 13.01
N ARG A 44 -12.45 6.01 14.13
CA ARG A 44 -11.79 5.13 15.13
C ARG A 44 -11.51 3.75 14.56
N ALA A 45 -12.45 3.18 13.81
CA ALA A 45 -12.26 1.90 13.12
C ALA A 45 -11.14 1.99 12.07
N ASP A 46 -11.09 3.07 11.28
CA ASP A 46 -10.05 3.30 10.28
C ASP A 46 -8.65 3.39 10.91
N THR A 47 -8.53 4.07 12.05
CA THR A 47 -7.27 4.12 12.81
C THR A 47 -6.81 2.71 13.21
N GLY A 48 -7.72 1.85 13.66
CA GLY A 48 -7.44 0.44 13.95
C GLY A 48 -7.00 -0.34 12.70
N LEU A 49 -7.68 -0.15 11.57
CA LEU A 49 -7.39 -0.82 10.32
C LEU A 49 -6.00 -0.47 9.73
N THR A 50 -5.32 0.56 10.23
CA THR A 50 -3.93 0.86 9.87
C THR A 50 -3.00 -0.32 10.13
N THR A 51 -3.25 -1.11 11.17
CA THR A 51 -2.48 -2.32 11.51
C THR A 51 -2.74 -3.50 10.56
N MET A 52 -3.74 -3.43 9.67
CA MET A 52 -3.99 -4.42 8.62
C MET A 52 -3.67 -3.85 7.22
N ARG A 53 -4.19 -2.68 6.90
CA ARG A 53 -4.16 -2.07 5.57
C ARG A 53 -2.76 -1.98 4.98
N MET A 54 -1.84 -1.30 5.66
CA MET A 54 -0.48 -1.11 5.16
C MET A 54 0.38 -2.37 5.30
N PRO A 55 0.38 -3.10 6.43
CA PRO A 55 1.05 -4.39 6.57
C PRO A 55 0.68 -5.39 5.48
N LEU A 56 -0.62 -5.57 5.20
CA LEU A 56 -1.10 -6.45 4.14
C LEU A 56 -0.59 -6.01 2.75
N PHE A 57 -0.64 -4.70 2.47
CA PHE A 57 -0.23 -4.17 1.18
C PHE A 57 1.27 -4.40 0.93
N PHE A 58 2.12 -4.20 1.94
CA PHE A 58 3.55 -4.48 1.84
C PHE A 58 3.86 -5.98 1.84
N ALA A 59 3.15 -6.80 2.62
CA ALA A 59 3.33 -8.25 2.59
C ALA A 59 3.01 -8.84 1.21
N VAL A 60 1.91 -8.44 0.59
CA VAL A 60 1.56 -8.84 -0.78
C VAL A 60 2.61 -8.34 -1.78
N SER A 61 3.13 -7.13 -1.61
CA SER A 61 4.17 -6.58 -2.49
C SER A 61 5.49 -7.33 -2.39
N GLY A 62 5.91 -7.70 -1.18
CA GLY A 62 7.08 -8.54 -0.93
C GLY A 62 6.92 -9.95 -1.53
N LEU A 63 5.74 -10.56 -1.36
CA LEU A 63 5.40 -11.86 -1.95
C LEU A 63 5.54 -11.83 -3.48
N LEU A 64 5.05 -10.79 -4.12
CA LEU A 64 5.12 -10.60 -5.58
C LEU A 64 6.54 -10.23 -6.07
N ALA A 65 7.35 -9.60 -5.22
CA ALA A 65 8.73 -9.21 -5.55
C ALA A 65 9.75 -10.33 -5.32
N ALA A 66 9.42 -11.33 -4.48
CA ALA A 66 10.34 -12.34 -3.98
C ALA A 66 11.15 -13.06 -5.08
N GLY A 67 10.49 -13.50 -6.14
CA GLY A 67 11.14 -14.20 -7.25
C GLY A 67 12.19 -13.32 -7.92
N ALA A 68 11.83 -12.09 -8.29
CA ALA A 68 12.73 -11.17 -8.96
C ALA A 68 13.93 -10.75 -8.09
N ILE A 69 13.69 -10.49 -6.80
CA ILE A 69 14.75 -10.11 -5.85
C ILE A 69 15.79 -11.22 -5.67
N ARG A 70 15.32 -12.48 -5.61
CA ARG A 70 16.20 -13.64 -5.38
C ARG A 70 17.02 -14.02 -6.62
N THR A 71 16.43 -13.91 -7.82
CA THR A 71 17.01 -14.49 -9.03
C THR A 71 17.66 -13.49 -9.98
N LEU A 72 17.25 -12.22 -9.95
CA LEU A 72 17.76 -11.25 -10.92
C LEU A 72 19.01 -10.52 -10.41
N PRO A 73 19.99 -10.23 -11.28
CA PRO A 73 21.01 -9.22 -11.02
C PRO A 73 20.36 -7.85 -10.81
N PHE A 74 20.99 -6.97 -10.01
CA PHE A 74 20.42 -5.67 -9.65
C PHE A 74 20.00 -4.83 -10.87
N ALA A 75 20.87 -4.75 -11.89
CA ALA A 75 20.57 -4.01 -13.12
C ALA A 75 19.28 -4.50 -13.83
N ARG A 76 19.03 -5.82 -13.81
CA ARG A 76 17.76 -6.38 -14.35
C ARG A 76 16.57 -6.11 -13.43
N LEU A 77 16.74 -6.24 -12.12
CA LEU A 77 15.70 -5.90 -11.14
C LEU A 77 15.31 -4.43 -11.30
N TRP A 78 16.30 -3.53 -11.35
CA TRP A 78 16.10 -2.10 -11.58
C TRP A 78 15.25 -1.85 -12.82
N ARG A 79 15.74 -2.30 -13.99
CA ARG A 79 15.06 -2.04 -15.26
C ARG A 79 13.68 -2.68 -15.38
N LYS A 80 13.47 -3.88 -14.81
CA LYS A 80 12.18 -4.61 -14.95
C LYS A 80 11.11 -4.15 -14.00
N ARG A 81 11.47 -3.58 -12.82
CA ARG A 81 10.51 -3.28 -11.75
C ARG A 81 10.72 -1.92 -11.12
N LEU A 82 11.95 -1.59 -10.70
CA LEU A 82 12.18 -0.42 -9.86
C LEU A 82 12.12 0.87 -10.65
N LEU A 83 12.63 0.86 -11.88
CA LEU A 83 12.64 2.04 -12.76
C LEU A 83 11.22 2.56 -13.02
N LEU A 84 10.25 1.67 -13.24
CA LEU A 84 8.85 2.09 -13.40
C LEU A 84 8.31 2.77 -12.13
N LEU A 85 8.57 2.19 -10.95
CA LEU A 85 8.11 2.76 -9.69
C LEU A 85 8.77 4.12 -9.41
N ALA A 86 10.08 4.22 -9.64
CA ALA A 86 10.83 5.47 -9.48
C ALA A 86 10.34 6.53 -10.48
N TYR A 87 10.16 6.16 -11.74
CA TYR A 87 9.63 7.05 -12.76
C TYR A 87 8.24 7.57 -12.40
N LEU A 88 7.33 6.68 -12.02
CA LEU A 88 5.98 7.06 -11.62
C LEU A 88 5.94 7.92 -10.34
N TYR A 89 6.86 7.67 -9.41
CA TYR A 89 7.02 8.51 -8.23
C TYR A 89 7.36 9.96 -8.62
N VAL A 90 8.32 10.15 -9.52
CA VAL A 90 8.72 11.47 -9.99
C VAL A 90 7.62 12.12 -10.84
N LEU A 91 7.07 11.39 -11.82
CA LEU A 91 6.02 11.90 -12.70
C LEU A 91 4.78 12.35 -11.90
N TRP A 92 4.26 11.48 -11.04
CA TRP A 92 3.06 11.79 -10.24
C TRP A 92 3.35 12.75 -9.09
N GLY A 93 4.60 12.86 -8.64
CA GLY A 93 5.06 13.93 -7.76
C GLY A 93 4.97 15.29 -8.45
N LEU A 94 5.43 15.38 -9.70
CA LEU A 94 5.31 16.58 -10.53
C LEU A 94 3.83 16.95 -10.79
N VAL A 95 3.00 15.96 -11.18
CA VAL A 95 1.55 16.18 -11.38
C VAL A 95 0.90 16.70 -10.11
N ARG A 96 1.27 16.18 -8.93
CA ARG A 96 0.79 16.67 -7.64
C ARG A 96 1.26 18.09 -7.34
N ALA A 97 2.52 18.41 -7.60
CA ALA A 97 3.03 19.76 -7.40
C ALA A 97 2.24 20.77 -8.23
N VAL A 98 1.98 20.46 -9.49
CA VAL A 98 1.13 21.30 -10.35
C VAL A 98 -0.31 21.37 -9.82
N TRP A 99 -0.92 20.23 -9.50
CA TRP A 99 -2.31 20.16 -9.04
C TRP A 99 -2.53 20.98 -7.76
N PHE A 100 -1.70 20.77 -6.75
CA PHE A 100 -1.83 21.44 -5.46
C PHE A 100 -1.35 22.89 -5.46
N SER A 101 -0.80 23.39 -6.56
CA SER A 101 -0.63 24.83 -6.77
C SER A 101 -1.98 25.54 -7.04
N PHE A 102 -3.02 24.80 -7.44
CA PHE A 102 -4.36 25.33 -7.73
C PHE A 102 -5.44 24.81 -6.77
N VAL A 103 -5.26 23.63 -6.22
CA VAL A 103 -6.22 22.98 -5.31
C VAL A 103 -5.60 22.91 -3.92
N PRO A 104 -6.26 23.42 -2.86
CA PRO A 104 -5.71 23.39 -1.51
C PRO A 104 -5.39 21.98 -1.02
N TRP A 105 -4.23 21.83 -0.38
CA TRP A 105 -3.86 20.62 0.34
C TRP A 105 -3.85 20.89 1.85
N PRO A 106 -4.93 20.65 2.57
CA PRO A 106 -5.04 21.01 3.98
C PRO A 106 -4.23 20.10 4.92
N LEU A 107 -3.65 19.00 4.42
CA LEU A 107 -2.94 18.00 5.23
C LEU A 107 -1.43 18.25 5.33
N GLU A 108 -0.87 19.15 4.54
CA GLU A 108 0.56 19.38 4.48
C GLU A 108 0.90 20.87 4.57
N PRO A 109 1.82 21.26 5.43
CA PRO A 109 2.16 22.66 5.64
C PRO A 109 3.12 23.24 4.60
N LEU A 110 3.82 22.39 3.83
CA LEU A 110 4.82 22.83 2.86
C LEU A 110 4.20 23.12 1.50
N GLU A 111 4.74 24.15 0.85
CA GLU A 111 4.38 24.48 -0.52
C GLU A 111 4.62 23.30 -1.48
N PRO A 112 3.70 23.04 -2.45
CA PRO A 112 3.73 21.87 -3.31
C PRO A 112 5.05 21.66 -4.08
N TRP A 113 5.64 22.74 -4.60
CA TRP A 113 6.92 22.68 -5.31
C TRP A 113 8.09 22.39 -4.39
N MET A 114 8.06 22.91 -3.16
CA MET A 114 9.09 22.59 -2.17
C MET A 114 9.02 21.11 -1.80
N GLN A 115 7.79 20.57 -1.59
CA GLN A 115 7.60 19.14 -1.34
C GLN A 115 8.15 18.28 -2.50
N PHE A 116 7.92 18.70 -3.75
CA PHE A 116 8.45 17.99 -4.92
C PHE A 116 9.98 18.01 -4.95
N LEU A 117 10.60 19.16 -4.73
CA LEU A 117 12.05 19.30 -4.76
C LEU A 117 12.77 18.51 -3.67
N ILE A 118 12.21 18.44 -2.46
CA ILE A 118 12.79 17.67 -1.35
C ILE A 118 12.40 16.19 -1.37
N SER A 119 11.48 15.78 -2.24
CA SER A 119 10.90 14.42 -2.28
C SER A 119 11.91 13.29 -2.47
N PRO A 120 13.11 13.46 -3.05
CA PRO A 120 14.13 12.41 -3.05
C PRO A 120 14.69 12.09 -1.65
N ILE A 121 14.68 13.07 -0.72
CA ILE A 121 15.19 12.92 0.65
C ILE A 121 14.03 12.79 1.64
N GLN A 122 13.00 13.61 1.49
CA GLN A 122 11.76 13.55 2.27
C GLN A 122 10.65 13.08 1.37
N PRO A 123 10.33 11.76 1.33
CA PRO A 123 9.36 11.24 0.40
C PRO A 123 7.99 11.90 0.56
N TRP A 124 7.36 12.23 -0.57
CA TRP A 124 6.05 12.84 -0.62
C TRP A 124 4.99 11.96 0.09
N SER A 125 4.24 12.50 1.03
CA SER A 125 3.35 11.75 1.91
C SER A 125 2.32 10.90 1.16
N GLY A 126 1.73 11.43 0.11
CA GLY A 126 0.74 10.70 -0.68
C GLY A 126 1.32 9.68 -1.70
N LEU A 127 2.65 9.66 -1.93
CA LEU A 127 3.30 8.75 -2.89
C LEU A 127 4.38 7.87 -2.24
N TRP A 128 4.57 7.98 -0.93
CA TRP A 128 5.63 7.33 -0.19
C TRP A 128 5.69 5.80 -0.38
N TYR A 129 4.57 5.17 -0.67
CA TYR A 129 4.52 3.72 -0.90
C TYR A 129 5.33 3.30 -2.15
N LEU A 130 5.30 4.08 -3.25
CA LEU A 130 6.13 3.80 -4.44
C LEU A 130 7.61 3.91 -4.09
N TYR A 131 7.98 4.97 -3.37
CA TYR A 131 9.33 5.17 -2.87
C TYR A 131 9.78 4.02 -1.97
N ALA A 132 8.93 3.63 -1.02
CA ALA A 132 9.19 2.51 -0.12
C ALA A 132 9.41 1.20 -0.87
N LEU A 133 8.63 0.90 -1.92
CA LEU A 133 8.81 -0.32 -2.73
C LEU A 133 10.16 -0.35 -3.46
N VAL A 134 10.64 0.80 -3.96
CA VAL A 134 11.98 0.89 -4.56
C VAL A 134 13.03 0.62 -3.50
N LEU A 135 12.96 1.32 -2.37
CA LEU A 135 13.91 1.21 -1.26
C LEU A 135 13.93 -0.22 -0.68
N TYR A 136 12.78 -0.79 -0.35
CA TYR A 136 12.67 -2.13 0.22
C TYR A 136 13.21 -3.20 -0.73
N SER A 137 12.91 -3.06 -2.03
CA SER A 137 13.41 -4.02 -3.02
C SER A 137 14.94 -3.92 -3.18
N ALA A 138 15.50 -2.70 -3.14
CA ALA A 138 16.94 -2.48 -3.19
C ALA A 138 17.63 -3.06 -1.94
N VAL A 139 17.12 -2.73 -0.74
CA VAL A 139 17.67 -3.26 0.53
C VAL A 139 17.54 -4.78 0.59
N ALA A 140 16.36 -5.33 0.27
CA ALA A 140 16.14 -6.78 0.27
C ALA A 140 17.05 -7.50 -0.74
N TRP A 141 17.33 -6.88 -1.90
CA TRP A 141 18.28 -7.43 -2.87
C TRP A 141 19.70 -7.44 -2.32
N THR A 142 20.12 -6.39 -1.64
CA THR A 142 21.46 -6.29 -1.03
C THR A 142 21.67 -7.38 0.02
N ILE A 143 20.67 -7.61 0.87
CA ILE A 143 20.73 -8.62 1.94
C ILE A 143 20.23 -10.01 1.52
N ARG A 144 19.93 -10.26 0.24
CA ARG A 144 19.28 -11.51 -0.23
C ARG A 144 20.05 -12.80 0.06
N ARG A 145 21.37 -12.68 0.31
CA ARG A 145 22.25 -13.82 0.67
C ARG A 145 22.26 -14.12 2.17
N VAL A 146 21.77 -13.20 2.98
CA VAL A 146 21.61 -13.37 4.42
C VAL A 146 20.48 -14.37 4.68
N PRO A 147 20.57 -15.27 5.67
CA PRO A 147 19.50 -16.21 6.01
C PRO A 147 18.17 -15.50 6.27
N ALA A 148 17.05 -16.11 5.85
CA ALA A 148 15.72 -15.51 5.94
C ALA A 148 15.34 -15.08 7.37
N TRP A 149 15.69 -15.90 8.38
CA TRP A 149 15.41 -15.55 9.78
C TRP A 149 16.16 -14.28 10.23
N ALA A 150 17.40 -14.10 9.79
CA ALA A 150 18.19 -12.91 10.14
C ALA A 150 17.64 -11.66 9.42
N GLN A 151 17.18 -11.78 8.16
CA GLN A 151 16.49 -10.69 7.45
C GLN A 151 15.20 -10.29 8.17
N LEU A 152 14.40 -11.26 8.62
CA LEU A 152 13.16 -11.00 9.37
C LEU A 152 13.45 -10.37 10.74
N ALA A 153 14.47 -10.86 11.46
CA ALA A 153 14.90 -10.28 12.73
C ALA A 153 15.37 -8.82 12.55
N TYR A 154 16.18 -8.56 11.52
CA TYR A 154 16.62 -7.21 11.17
C TYR A 154 15.44 -6.31 10.82
N GLY A 155 14.54 -6.77 9.93
CA GLY A 155 13.34 -6.03 9.57
C GLY A 155 12.43 -5.75 10.76
N GLY A 156 12.29 -6.71 11.68
CA GLY A 156 11.55 -6.54 12.93
C GLY A 156 12.20 -5.49 13.86
N ALA A 157 13.52 -5.55 14.02
CA ALA A 157 14.26 -4.56 14.81
C ALA A 157 14.11 -3.15 14.22
N VAL A 158 14.24 -3.00 12.90
CA VAL A 158 14.01 -1.72 12.21
C VAL A 158 12.58 -1.24 12.43
N SER A 159 11.58 -2.12 12.26
CA SER A 159 10.17 -1.75 12.47
C SER A 159 9.90 -1.27 13.89
N VAL A 160 10.46 -1.95 14.89
CA VAL A 160 10.33 -1.56 16.30
C VAL A 160 11.05 -0.22 16.56
N ALA A 161 12.26 -0.04 16.04
CA ALA A 161 13.02 1.19 16.26
C ALA A 161 12.31 2.43 15.71
N PHE A 162 11.70 2.32 14.53
CA PHE A 162 10.90 3.41 13.94
C PHE A 162 9.54 3.58 14.63
N ALA A 163 8.85 2.48 14.96
CA ALA A 163 7.56 2.55 15.63
C ALA A 163 7.66 3.14 17.05
N SER A 164 8.75 2.83 17.77
CA SER A 164 9.00 3.36 19.11
C SER A 164 9.47 4.82 19.14
N GLY A 165 9.91 5.37 18.00
CA GLY A 165 10.55 6.68 17.94
C GLY A 165 12.04 6.67 18.38
N LEU A 166 12.64 5.48 18.53
CA LEU A 166 14.09 5.37 18.81
C LEU A 166 14.93 5.89 17.63
N VAL A 167 14.39 5.74 16.42
CA VAL A 167 15.00 6.28 15.19
C VAL A 167 14.00 7.24 14.56
N GLU A 168 14.40 8.50 14.42
CA GLU A 168 13.66 9.53 13.72
C GLU A 168 14.52 10.05 12.56
N LEU A 169 14.01 9.90 11.33
CA LEU A 169 14.65 10.40 10.13
C LEU A 169 13.73 11.44 9.47
N GLY A 170 14.30 12.61 9.19
CA GLY A 170 13.56 13.70 8.58
C GLY A 170 12.43 14.24 9.45
N THR A 171 11.53 15.00 8.84
CA THR A 171 10.35 15.54 9.50
C THR A 171 9.12 14.76 9.08
N GLY A 172 8.27 14.40 10.06
CA GLY A 172 6.94 13.87 9.82
C GLY A 172 6.82 12.36 9.65
N TYR A 173 5.62 11.96 9.23
CA TYR A 173 5.08 10.61 9.22
C TYR A 173 5.79 9.63 8.28
N THR A 174 6.36 10.10 7.16
CA THR A 174 6.72 9.24 6.03
C THR A 174 7.87 8.28 6.33
N TRP A 175 8.99 8.79 6.87
CA TRP A 175 10.13 7.94 7.23
C TRP A 175 9.80 6.95 8.34
N ARG A 176 9.01 7.40 9.33
CA ARG A 176 8.51 6.50 10.37
C ARG A 176 7.72 5.35 9.78
N SER A 177 6.83 5.62 8.82
CA SER A 177 6.05 4.61 8.13
C SER A 177 6.92 3.68 7.30
N ILE A 178 7.90 4.22 6.54
CA ILE A 178 8.85 3.43 5.76
C ILE A 178 9.63 2.46 6.68
N GLY A 179 10.17 2.92 7.80
CA GLY A 179 10.85 2.04 8.74
C GLY A 179 9.92 0.99 9.34
N THR A 180 8.74 1.40 9.81
CA THR A 180 7.77 0.53 10.48
C THR A 180 7.25 -0.60 9.58
N TYR A 181 7.07 -0.35 8.27
CA TYR A 181 6.47 -1.36 7.39
C TYR A 181 7.47 -2.23 6.62
N PHE A 182 8.77 -2.01 6.77
CA PHE A 182 9.80 -2.81 6.09
C PHE A 182 9.72 -4.30 6.45
N PHE A 183 9.47 -4.63 7.72
CA PHE A 183 9.28 -6.01 8.17
C PHE A 183 8.22 -6.75 7.36
N PHE A 184 7.09 -6.13 7.07
CA PHE A 184 5.99 -6.78 6.36
C PHE A 184 6.32 -7.08 4.90
N PHE A 185 7.14 -6.26 4.26
CA PHE A 185 7.68 -6.56 2.94
C PHE A 185 8.56 -7.82 2.98
N LEU A 186 9.45 -7.92 3.96
CA LEU A 186 10.30 -9.12 4.16
C LEU A 186 9.46 -10.34 4.55
N LEU A 187 8.44 -10.17 5.41
CA LEU A 187 7.50 -11.21 5.77
C LEU A 187 6.80 -11.78 4.52
N GLY A 188 6.32 -10.93 3.63
CA GLY A 188 5.74 -11.36 2.36
C GLY A 188 6.75 -12.07 1.46
N MET A 189 7.98 -11.55 1.38
CA MET A 189 9.05 -12.11 0.55
C MET A 189 9.49 -13.51 1.00
N HIS A 190 9.59 -13.74 2.30
CA HIS A 190 10.02 -15.04 2.87
C HIS A 190 8.85 -15.95 3.24
N GLY A 191 7.72 -15.38 3.63
CA GLY A 191 6.52 -16.07 4.08
C GLY A 191 5.61 -16.59 2.97
N ARG A 192 6.04 -16.62 1.70
CA ARG A 192 5.19 -17.01 0.56
C ARG A 192 4.49 -18.35 0.80
N ARG A 193 5.23 -19.39 1.25
CA ARG A 193 4.66 -20.72 1.52
C ARG A 193 3.64 -20.68 2.66
N LEU A 194 3.93 -19.91 3.71
CA LEU A 194 3.03 -19.74 4.85
C LEU A 194 1.74 -19.04 4.45
N LEU A 195 1.83 -17.94 3.69
CA LEU A 195 0.66 -17.18 3.27
C LEU A 195 -0.23 -17.96 2.29
N LEU A 196 0.37 -18.70 1.36
CA LEU A 196 -0.38 -19.57 0.44
C LEU A 196 -1.02 -20.73 1.20
N GLY A 197 -0.28 -21.46 2.03
CA GLY A 197 -0.83 -22.57 2.83
C GLY A 197 -1.84 -22.11 3.87
N TRP A 198 -1.72 -20.89 4.41
CA TRP A 198 -2.73 -20.27 5.24
C TRP A 198 -4.01 -20.03 4.44
N ALA A 199 -3.91 -19.42 3.27
CA ALA A 199 -5.07 -19.13 2.42
C ALA A 199 -5.86 -20.40 2.04
N GLU A 200 -5.18 -21.52 1.80
CA GLU A 200 -5.80 -22.81 1.48
C GLU A 200 -6.61 -23.39 2.65
N ARG A 201 -6.22 -23.13 3.89
CA ARG A 201 -6.85 -23.65 5.11
C ARG A 201 -8.04 -22.84 5.59
N ILE A 202 -8.25 -21.62 5.07
CA ILE A 202 -9.29 -20.73 5.55
C ILE A 202 -10.67 -21.28 5.13
N ALA A 203 -11.43 -21.74 6.12
CA ALA A 203 -12.88 -21.95 6.03
C ALA A 203 -13.60 -20.75 6.65
N TRP A 204 -14.92 -20.61 6.38
CA TRP A 204 -15.71 -19.48 6.92
C TRP A 204 -15.57 -19.28 8.43
N PRO A 205 -15.74 -20.32 9.30
CA PRO A 205 -15.63 -20.15 10.75
C PRO A 205 -14.26 -19.65 11.17
N LEU A 206 -13.18 -20.22 10.59
CA LEU A 206 -11.82 -19.81 10.87
C LEU A 206 -11.56 -18.36 10.42
N GLY A 207 -12.01 -18.01 9.21
CA GLY A 207 -11.84 -16.66 8.67
C GLY A 207 -12.56 -15.61 9.51
N ILE A 208 -13.81 -15.88 9.90
CA ILE A 208 -14.60 -15.01 10.79
C ILE A 208 -13.90 -14.90 12.16
N GLY A 209 -13.46 -16.01 12.74
CA GLY A 209 -12.80 -16.03 14.05
C GLY A 209 -11.50 -15.21 14.05
N VAL A 210 -10.67 -15.34 13.01
CA VAL A 210 -9.42 -14.58 12.87
C VAL A 210 -9.71 -13.09 12.70
N PHE A 211 -10.69 -12.74 11.88
CA PHE A 211 -11.06 -11.33 11.65
C PHE A 211 -11.67 -10.70 12.89
N ALA A 212 -12.56 -11.41 13.60
CA ALA A 212 -13.14 -10.97 14.88
C ALA A 212 -12.06 -10.82 15.97
N GLY A 213 -11.16 -11.81 16.11
CA GLY A 213 -10.04 -11.73 17.04
C GLY A 213 -9.11 -10.55 16.75
N TYR A 214 -8.81 -10.29 15.48
CA TYR A 214 -8.10 -9.11 15.06
C TYR A 214 -8.84 -7.82 15.47
N GLY A 215 -10.16 -7.77 15.25
CA GLY A 215 -10.99 -6.63 15.65
C GLY A 215 -10.94 -6.37 17.14
N VAL A 216 -11.08 -7.40 17.98
CA VAL A 216 -10.97 -7.29 19.43
C VAL A 216 -9.60 -6.77 19.87
N LEU A 217 -8.51 -7.33 19.33
CA LEU A 217 -7.16 -6.87 19.65
C LEU A 217 -6.89 -5.44 19.19
N THR A 218 -7.43 -5.06 18.04
CA THR A 218 -7.32 -3.69 17.53
C THR A 218 -8.06 -2.70 18.43
N LEU A 219 -9.24 -3.05 18.93
CA LEU A 219 -9.95 -2.23 19.93
C LEU A 219 -9.18 -2.16 21.24
N ALA A 220 -8.62 -3.29 21.70
CA ALA A 220 -7.80 -3.35 22.90
C ALA A 220 -6.53 -2.49 22.80
N LEU A 221 -5.96 -2.29 21.61
CA LEU A 221 -4.84 -1.36 21.38
C LEU A 221 -5.19 0.07 21.81
N GLY A 222 -6.46 0.47 21.71
CA GLY A 222 -6.94 1.77 22.20
C GLY A 222 -6.79 1.96 23.71
N LEU A 223 -6.75 0.87 24.48
CA LEU A 223 -6.58 0.85 25.94
C LEU A 223 -5.10 0.87 26.36
N VAL A 224 -4.19 0.57 25.43
CA VAL A 224 -2.75 0.54 25.73
C VAL A 224 -2.21 1.97 25.73
N PRO A 225 -1.46 2.39 26.78
CA PRO A 225 -0.83 3.71 26.82
C PRO A 225 0.03 3.96 25.59
N SER A 226 -0.01 5.19 25.06
CA SER A 226 0.72 5.56 23.84
C SER A 226 2.23 5.31 23.93
N SER A 227 2.81 5.47 25.11
CA SER A 227 4.24 5.27 25.39
C SER A 227 4.73 3.84 25.16
N VAL A 228 3.87 2.82 25.29
CA VAL A 228 4.21 1.41 25.12
C VAL A 228 3.44 0.73 23.98
N ARG A 229 2.50 1.42 23.36
CA ARG A 229 1.65 0.88 22.29
C ARG A 229 2.44 0.30 21.14
N TRP A 230 3.58 0.90 20.79
CA TRP A 230 4.47 0.43 19.75
C TRP A 230 4.90 -1.04 19.93
N ALA A 231 5.07 -1.50 21.18
CA ALA A 231 5.51 -2.87 21.49
C ALA A 231 4.48 -3.93 21.08
N VAL A 232 3.19 -3.61 21.15
CA VAL A 232 2.10 -4.51 20.81
C VAL A 232 1.56 -4.29 19.39
N THR A 233 1.87 -3.17 18.76
CA THR A 233 1.40 -2.85 17.40
C THR A 233 1.94 -3.82 16.37
N LEU A 234 3.22 -4.22 16.43
CA LEU A 234 3.82 -5.13 15.47
C LEU A 234 3.16 -6.54 15.49
N PRO A 235 3.00 -7.21 16.66
CA PRO A 235 2.24 -8.47 16.73
C PRO A 235 0.80 -8.34 16.21
N VAL A 236 0.08 -7.28 16.57
CA VAL A 236 -1.29 -7.05 16.09
C VAL A 236 -1.31 -6.85 14.57
N ALA A 237 -0.31 -6.17 14.01
CA ALA A 237 -0.22 -5.98 12.57
C ALA A 237 0.16 -7.28 11.82
N VAL A 238 0.92 -8.20 12.43
CA VAL A 238 1.13 -9.55 11.89
C VAL A 238 -0.19 -10.33 11.82
N LEU A 239 -0.99 -10.26 12.89
CA LEU A 239 -2.34 -10.83 12.87
C LEU A 239 -3.24 -10.10 11.86
N GLY A 240 -3.06 -8.79 11.69
CA GLY A 240 -3.73 -7.99 10.67
C GLY A 240 -3.46 -8.49 9.25
N VAL A 241 -2.23 -8.90 8.93
CA VAL A 241 -1.91 -9.56 7.65
C VAL A 241 -2.69 -10.87 7.51
N ALA A 242 -2.70 -11.73 8.54
CA ALA A 242 -3.46 -12.97 8.51
C ALA A 242 -4.97 -12.74 8.35
N ALA A 243 -5.52 -11.75 9.06
CA ALA A 243 -6.93 -11.33 8.95
C ALA A 243 -7.25 -10.77 7.56
N GLY A 244 -6.36 -9.98 6.98
CA GLY A 244 -6.51 -9.44 5.63
C GLY A 244 -6.47 -10.52 4.55
N VAL A 245 -5.61 -11.54 4.68
CA VAL A 245 -5.61 -12.72 3.80
C VAL A 245 -6.90 -13.51 3.98
N ALA A 246 -7.36 -13.72 5.24
CA ALA A 246 -8.61 -14.40 5.52
C ALA A 246 -9.80 -13.68 4.88
N LEU A 247 -9.88 -12.36 5.04
CA LEU A 247 -10.91 -11.53 4.41
C LEU A 247 -10.88 -11.69 2.88
N ALA A 248 -9.70 -11.61 2.26
CA ALA A 248 -9.58 -11.75 0.80
C ALA A 248 -10.03 -13.13 0.30
N VAL A 249 -9.71 -14.21 1.03
CA VAL A 249 -10.18 -15.57 0.72
C VAL A 249 -11.70 -15.70 0.92
N MET A 250 -12.26 -15.13 1.97
CA MET A 250 -13.72 -15.14 2.18
C MET A 250 -14.44 -14.38 1.07
N LEU A 251 -13.94 -13.18 0.71
CA LEU A 251 -14.51 -12.38 -0.37
C LEU A 251 -14.42 -13.07 -1.74
N SER A 252 -13.37 -13.86 -2.00
CA SER A 252 -13.26 -14.63 -3.25
C SER A 252 -14.39 -15.64 -3.47
N ARG A 253 -15.09 -16.02 -2.40
CA ARG A 253 -16.25 -16.94 -2.44
C ARG A 253 -17.58 -16.24 -2.70
N ILE A 254 -17.60 -14.91 -2.61
CA ILE A 254 -18.77 -14.07 -2.90
C ILE A 254 -18.56 -13.45 -4.27
N ARG A 255 -19.09 -14.08 -5.33
CA ARG A 255 -18.79 -13.78 -6.73
C ARG A 255 -18.77 -12.28 -7.04
N VAL A 256 -19.83 -11.55 -6.78
CA VAL A 256 -19.94 -10.12 -7.13
C VAL A 256 -18.87 -9.27 -6.42
N VAL A 257 -18.70 -9.49 -5.11
CA VAL A 257 -17.74 -8.73 -4.30
C VAL A 257 -16.31 -9.14 -4.63
N GLY A 258 -16.06 -10.44 -4.80
CA GLY A 258 -14.77 -10.98 -5.17
C GLY A 258 -14.29 -10.46 -6.52
N ASP A 259 -15.15 -10.50 -7.54
CA ASP A 259 -14.83 -10.02 -8.89
C ASP A 259 -14.56 -8.51 -8.89
N ALA A 260 -15.36 -7.71 -8.17
CA ALA A 260 -15.14 -6.27 -8.03
C ALA A 260 -13.82 -5.95 -7.32
N ALA A 261 -13.55 -6.63 -6.19
CA ALA A 261 -12.30 -6.44 -5.43
C ALA A 261 -11.08 -6.91 -6.24
N GLN A 262 -11.19 -8.01 -7.00
CA GLN A 262 -10.15 -8.49 -7.90
C GLN A 262 -9.87 -7.49 -9.03
N ALA A 263 -10.92 -6.96 -9.67
CA ALA A 263 -10.80 -5.95 -10.72
C ALA A 263 -10.12 -4.68 -10.22
N LEU A 264 -10.46 -4.24 -9.00
CA LEU A 264 -9.81 -3.12 -8.32
C LEU A 264 -8.35 -3.44 -8.00
N GLY A 265 -8.07 -4.63 -7.47
CA GLY A 265 -6.72 -5.10 -7.14
C GLY A 265 -5.80 -5.23 -8.35
N ALA A 266 -6.34 -5.54 -9.52
CA ALA A 266 -5.58 -5.53 -10.78
C ALA A 266 -5.21 -4.10 -11.25
N ARG A 267 -5.89 -3.07 -10.73
CA ARG A 267 -5.74 -1.66 -11.10
C ARG A 267 -5.35 -0.76 -9.91
N THR A 268 -4.67 -1.31 -8.90
CA THR A 268 -4.28 -0.56 -7.70
C THR A 268 -3.41 0.66 -8.00
N LEU A 269 -2.50 0.57 -8.98
CA LEU A 269 -1.58 1.67 -9.29
C LEU A 269 -2.28 2.95 -9.75
N PRO A 270 -3.16 2.93 -10.78
CA PRO A 270 -3.89 4.13 -11.18
C PRO A 270 -4.76 4.69 -10.05
N VAL A 271 -5.45 3.85 -9.29
CA VAL A 271 -6.23 4.32 -8.14
C VAL A 271 -5.32 4.97 -7.10
N TYR A 272 -4.16 4.35 -6.81
CA TYR A 272 -3.21 4.87 -5.83
C TYR A 272 -2.69 6.28 -6.18
N VAL A 273 -2.34 6.53 -7.44
CA VAL A 273 -1.77 7.83 -7.81
C VAL A 273 -2.82 8.93 -7.99
N LEU A 274 -4.07 8.56 -8.30
CA LEU A 274 -5.14 9.51 -8.65
C LEU A 274 -6.09 9.85 -7.51
N HIS A 275 -6.34 8.92 -6.55
CA HIS A 275 -7.43 9.08 -5.57
C HIS A 275 -7.34 10.38 -4.76
N VAL A 276 -6.14 10.77 -4.33
CA VAL A 276 -5.96 11.99 -3.52
C VAL A 276 -6.26 13.24 -4.33
N LEU A 277 -5.92 13.26 -5.63
CA LEU A 277 -6.27 14.37 -6.53
C LEU A 277 -7.80 14.54 -6.63
N VAL A 278 -8.51 13.42 -6.79
CA VAL A 278 -9.98 13.44 -6.85
C VAL A 278 -10.59 13.83 -5.51
N ILE A 279 -10.11 13.26 -4.40
CA ILE A 279 -10.61 13.57 -3.06
C ILE A 279 -10.43 15.07 -2.76
N SER A 280 -9.25 15.63 -3.04
CA SER A 280 -8.96 17.05 -2.80
C SER A 280 -9.85 17.99 -3.60
N ALA A 281 -10.28 17.60 -4.79
CA ALA A 281 -11.21 18.37 -5.60
C ALA A 281 -12.66 18.28 -5.10
N LEU A 282 -13.08 17.12 -4.62
CA LEU A 282 -14.48 16.85 -4.26
C LEU A 282 -14.80 17.18 -2.80
N ALA A 283 -13.88 16.90 -1.87
CA ALA A 283 -14.14 17.08 -0.44
C ALA A 283 -14.60 18.50 -0.04
N PRO A 284 -13.99 19.60 -0.55
CA PRO A 284 -14.42 20.96 -0.20
C PRO A 284 -15.79 21.35 -0.74
N LEU A 285 -16.31 20.60 -1.72
CA LEU A 285 -17.63 20.87 -2.32
C LEU A 285 -18.79 20.30 -1.52
N ILE A 286 -18.50 19.45 -0.52
CA ILE A 286 -19.54 18.76 0.27
C ILE A 286 -19.81 19.57 1.54
N PRO A 287 -21.04 20.11 1.72
CA PRO A 287 -21.38 20.89 2.91
C PRO A 287 -21.33 20.03 4.18
N VAL A 288 -20.70 20.57 5.23
CA VAL A 288 -20.57 19.86 6.52
C VAL A 288 -21.96 19.64 7.14
N GLY A 289 -22.20 18.42 7.65
CA GLY A 289 -23.43 18.11 8.37
C GLY A 289 -24.62 17.69 7.53
N VAL A 290 -24.49 17.63 6.19
CA VAL A 290 -25.58 17.18 5.28
C VAL A 290 -25.97 15.72 5.51
N LEU A 291 -25.00 14.88 5.79
CA LEU A 291 -25.16 13.43 6.03
C LEU A 291 -24.16 12.99 7.14
N PRO A 292 -24.36 11.79 7.72
CA PRO A 292 -23.36 11.23 8.63
C PRO A 292 -21.99 11.10 7.95
N THR A 293 -20.93 11.49 8.64
CA THR A 293 -19.53 11.45 8.14
C THR A 293 -19.17 10.12 7.50
N ALA A 294 -19.63 9.00 8.07
CA ALA A 294 -19.37 7.66 7.53
C ALA A 294 -19.95 7.46 6.12
N VAL A 295 -21.16 7.97 5.86
CA VAL A 295 -21.83 7.88 4.55
C VAL A 295 -21.10 8.73 3.52
N VAL A 296 -20.74 9.96 3.91
CA VAL A 296 -20.02 10.88 3.03
C VAL A 296 -18.62 10.35 2.71
N ALA A 297 -17.90 9.82 3.71
CA ALA A 297 -16.57 9.24 3.50
C ALA A 297 -16.62 8.02 2.55
N ALA A 298 -17.60 7.13 2.75
CA ALA A 298 -17.77 5.98 1.86
C ALA A 298 -18.15 6.41 0.42
N GLY A 299 -19.06 7.38 0.29
CA GLY A 299 -19.45 7.93 -1.01
C GLY A 299 -18.29 8.62 -1.73
N LEU A 300 -17.50 9.44 -0.99
CA LEU A 300 -16.32 10.11 -1.52
C LEU A 300 -15.25 9.10 -1.95
N ALA A 301 -15.02 8.05 -1.14
CA ALA A 301 -14.09 6.98 -1.50
C ALA A 301 -14.54 6.23 -2.77
N ALA A 302 -15.83 5.90 -2.87
CA ALA A 302 -16.38 5.24 -4.05
C ALA A 302 -16.26 6.14 -5.30
N ALA A 303 -16.59 7.43 -5.18
CA ALA A 303 -16.46 8.40 -6.26
C ALA A 303 -14.98 8.57 -6.69
N ALA A 304 -14.05 8.62 -5.73
CA ALA A 304 -12.62 8.73 -6.03
C ALA A 304 -12.09 7.48 -6.75
N ILE A 305 -12.51 6.28 -6.35
CA ILE A 305 -12.15 5.03 -7.04
C ILE A 305 -12.74 5.02 -8.46
N ALA A 306 -14.04 5.35 -8.62
CA ALA A 306 -14.70 5.36 -9.91
C ALA A 306 -14.06 6.38 -10.87
N ALA A 307 -13.79 7.59 -10.39
CA ALA A 307 -13.12 8.64 -11.18
C ALA A 307 -11.70 8.22 -11.57
N ALA A 308 -10.92 7.65 -10.65
CA ALA A 308 -9.57 7.16 -10.93
C ALA A 308 -9.58 6.05 -12.01
N LEU A 309 -10.52 5.13 -11.94
CA LEU A 309 -10.70 4.08 -12.94
C LEU A 309 -11.18 4.64 -14.29
N GLY A 310 -12.07 5.67 -14.27
CA GLY A 310 -12.51 6.38 -15.48
C GLY A 310 -11.37 7.10 -16.17
N VAL A 311 -10.56 7.85 -15.43
CA VAL A 311 -9.33 8.49 -15.94
C VAL A 311 -8.39 7.43 -16.52
N TYR A 312 -8.18 6.34 -15.81
CA TYR A 312 -7.34 5.24 -16.31
C TYR A 312 -7.90 4.61 -17.60
N ALA A 313 -9.21 4.46 -17.71
CA ALA A 313 -9.85 3.95 -18.95
C ALA A 313 -9.61 4.91 -20.14
N ALA A 314 -9.62 6.21 -19.88
CA ALA A 314 -9.43 7.24 -20.92
C ALA A 314 -7.95 7.36 -21.36
N ILE A 315 -7.02 7.45 -20.41
CA ILE A 315 -5.61 7.77 -20.71
C ILE A 315 -4.62 6.67 -20.35
N GLY A 316 -5.08 5.52 -19.84
CA GLY A 316 -4.19 4.44 -19.36
C GLY A 316 -3.35 3.79 -20.47
N ARG A 317 -3.75 3.96 -21.73
CA ARG A 317 -3.00 3.49 -22.90
C ARG A 317 -1.95 4.50 -23.40
N VAL A 318 -1.96 5.74 -22.87
CA VAL A 318 -0.96 6.75 -23.25
C VAL A 318 0.40 6.33 -22.68
N PRO A 319 1.41 6.10 -23.51
CA PRO A 319 2.73 5.72 -23.03
C PRO A 319 3.30 6.82 -22.12
N GLY A 320 3.96 6.39 -21.05
CA GLY A 320 4.55 7.32 -20.09
C GLY A 320 3.64 7.71 -18.93
N VAL A 321 2.31 7.56 -19.00
CA VAL A 321 1.40 7.98 -17.93
C VAL A 321 1.35 6.95 -16.78
N PHE A 322 1.18 5.68 -17.11
CA PHE A 322 1.17 4.54 -16.16
C PHE A 322 2.18 3.45 -16.53
N SER A 323 2.98 3.71 -17.53
CA SER A 323 4.06 2.87 -18.06
C SER A 323 5.30 3.72 -18.27
N LEU A 324 6.43 3.09 -18.55
CA LEU A 324 7.61 3.84 -18.99
C LEU A 324 7.38 4.45 -20.38
N PRO A 325 7.95 5.64 -20.67
CA PRO A 325 7.86 6.25 -21.98
C PRO A 325 8.57 5.38 -23.04
N PRO A 326 8.17 5.49 -24.32
CA PRO A 326 8.86 4.82 -25.42
C PRO A 326 10.32 5.28 -25.51
N GLY A 327 11.23 4.39 -25.92
CA GLY A 327 12.65 4.70 -26.06
C GLY A 327 13.55 4.21 -24.92
N ILE A 328 13.01 3.68 -23.84
CA ILE A 328 13.82 2.93 -22.88
C ILE A 328 14.11 1.55 -23.49
N PRO A 329 15.37 1.26 -23.90
CA PRO A 329 15.67 0.04 -24.64
C PRO A 329 15.32 -1.20 -23.80
N PRO A 330 14.73 -2.24 -24.42
CA PRO A 330 14.53 -3.51 -23.75
C PRO A 330 15.90 -4.07 -23.31
N LEU A 331 15.91 -4.78 -22.18
CA LEU A 331 17.12 -5.46 -21.75
C LEU A 331 17.59 -6.43 -22.86
N PRO A 332 18.89 -6.53 -23.15
CA PRO A 332 19.43 -7.62 -23.97
C PRO A 332 18.88 -8.95 -23.43
N ARG A 333 18.39 -9.80 -24.33
CA ARG A 333 18.08 -11.18 -23.97
C ARG A 333 19.34 -11.79 -23.36
N ALA A 334 19.24 -12.46 -22.22
CA ALA A 334 20.35 -13.23 -21.71
C ALA A 334 20.71 -14.24 -22.82
N GLU A 335 21.90 -14.17 -23.36
CA GLU A 335 22.44 -15.29 -24.12
C GLU A 335 22.37 -16.52 -23.22
N PRO A 336 21.90 -17.68 -23.72
CA PRO A 336 22.05 -18.92 -23.00
C PRO A 336 23.54 -19.06 -22.67
N ALA A 337 23.85 -19.36 -21.40
CA ALA A 337 25.22 -19.73 -21.04
C ALA A 337 25.65 -20.82 -22.05
N ALA A 338 26.74 -20.56 -22.79
CA ALA A 338 27.38 -21.57 -23.56
C ALA A 338 27.86 -22.62 -22.52
N ASP A 339 27.35 -23.85 -22.65
CA ASP A 339 27.73 -25.01 -21.88
C ASP A 339 29.22 -25.37 -22.12
#